data_6f0f1e1fd82a85ad735fb07c282d877d
#
_entry.id   6f0f1e1fd82a85ad735fb07c282d877d
#
_cell.length_a   1.000
_cell.length_b   1.000
_cell.length_c   1.000
_cell.angle_alpha   90.00
_cell.angle_beta   90.00
_cell.angle_gamma   90.00
#
_symmetry.space_group_name_H-M   'P 1'
#
loop_
_entity.id
_entity.type
_entity.pdbx_description
1 polymer ?
#
loop_
_entity_poly.entity_id
_entity_poly.type
_entity_poly.pdbx_seq_one_letter_code
_entity_poly.pdbx_strand_id
1 'polypeptide(L)'
;MNLINELKKKIIQNKKFIFNNKNHDLVDELKKKGILNNNILDAFNKIPRELFVNEKFANLSYENIPLPIDCEQTISQPYVVAFMIDCLKLKKINSVLEIGTGTGYQTALLAHLCKQVYTIEIFSKLYNQAKINHHKLKLKNINHMLGNGINGWNKNILFDAIIISATTESCPNKLLESLKNGGKIIFPKKYDFETQKLILLEKINKNKYITKTLFDVRFVPLLNKKST
;
A
#
# COMPACT_ATOMS: atom_id res chain seq x y z
N MET A 1 -36.17 4.30 -24.55
CA MET A 1 -35.44 4.27 -23.25
C MET A 1 -34.70 2.96 -22.96
N ASN A 2 -35.05 1.82 -23.62
CA ASN A 2 -34.47 0.50 -23.35
C ASN A 2 -33.10 0.25 -24.00
N LEU A 3 -32.88 0.67 -25.25
CA LEU A 3 -31.65 0.35 -26.03
C LEU A 3 -30.37 1.00 -25.45
N ILE A 4 -30.48 2.24 -24.98
CA ILE A 4 -29.33 2.98 -24.38
C ILE A 4 -28.93 2.32 -23.05
N ASN A 5 -29.88 1.84 -22.26
CA ASN A 5 -29.61 1.15 -21.00
C ASN A 5 -28.99 -0.24 -21.22
N GLU A 6 -29.40 -0.96 -22.27
CA GLU A 6 -28.77 -2.24 -22.66
C GLU A 6 -27.34 -2.05 -23.18
N LEU A 7 -27.11 -1.04 -24.03
CA LEU A 7 -25.77 -0.68 -24.50
C LEU A 7 -24.84 -0.29 -23.33
N LYS A 8 -25.34 0.52 -22.39
CA LYS A 8 -24.58 0.86 -21.17
C LYS A 8 -24.25 -0.38 -20.34
N LYS A 9 -25.20 -1.31 -20.16
CA LYS A 9 -24.96 -2.58 -19.45
C LYS A 9 -23.92 -3.46 -20.16
N LYS A 10 -23.98 -3.59 -21.49
CA LYS A 10 -23.00 -4.34 -22.30
C LYS A 10 -21.60 -3.71 -22.22
N ILE A 11 -21.49 -2.39 -22.30
CA ILE A 11 -20.23 -1.66 -22.17
C ILE A 11 -19.63 -1.87 -20.77
N ILE A 12 -20.44 -1.80 -19.72
CA ILE A 12 -20.00 -2.04 -18.34
C ILE A 12 -19.56 -3.49 -18.15
N GLN A 13 -20.30 -4.46 -18.70
CA GLN A 13 -19.95 -5.88 -18.64
C GLN A 13 -18.66 -6.18 -19.41
N ASN A 14 -18.48 -5.62 -20.62
CA ASN A 14 -17.26 -5.79 -21.41
C ASN A 14 -16.04 -5.14 -20.73
N LYS A 15 -16.19 -3.93 -20.17
CA LYS A 15 -15.11 -3.31 -19.38
C LYS A 15 -14.74 -4.21 -18.19
N LYS A 16 -15.72 -4.70 -17.44
CA LYS A 16 -15.51 -5.58 -16.28
C LYS A 16 -14.84 -6.91 -16.69
N PHE A 17 -15.19 -7.48 -17.83
CA PHE A 17 -14.57 -8.70 -18.37
C PHE A 17 -13.11 -8.47 -18.77
N ILE A 18 -12.81 -7.38 -19.47
CA ILE A 18 -11.44 -7.01 -19.88
C ILE A 18 -10.56 -6.75 -18.66
N PHE A 19 -11.05 -6.04 -17.64
CA PHE A 19 -10.32 -5.76 -16.41
C PHE A 19 -10.08 -7.01 -15.57
N ASN A 20 -11.05 -7.93 -15.48
CA ASN A 20 -10.86 -9.20 -14.76
C ASN A 20 -9.74 -10.04 -15.38
N ASN A 21 -9.65 -10.14 -16.71
CA ASN A 21 -8.57 -10.89 -17.36
C ASN A 21 -7.20 -10.28 -17.11
N LYS A 22 -7.06 -8.95 -17.22
CA LYS A 22 -5.79 -8.25 -16.93
C LYS A 22 -5.36 -8.39 -15.47
N ASN A 23 -6.29 -8.47 -14.53
CA ASN A 23 -5.98 -8.70 -13.13
C ASN A 23 -5.42 -10.10 -12.89
N HIS A 24 -5.93 -11.12 -13.58
CA HIS A 24 -5.39 -12.47 -13.55
C HIS A 24 -3.96 -12.52 -14.08
N ASP A 25 -3.67 -11.82 -15.18
CA ASP A 25 -2.32 -11.75 -15.76
C ASP A 25 -1.32 -11.16 -14.76
N LEU A 26 -1.69 -10.06 -14.06
CA LEU A 26 -0.86 -9.49 -13.01
C LEU A 26 -0.61 -10.48 -11.87
N VAL A 27 -1.65 -11.17 -11.40
CA VAL A 27 -1.52 -12.16 -10.31
C VAL A 27 -0.62 -13.32 -10.72
N ASP A 28 -0.71 -13.78 -11.96
CA ASP A 28 0.17 -14.83 -12.47
C ASP A 28 1.62 -14.35 -12.62
N GLU A 29 1.85 -13.09 -12.99
CA GLU A 29 3.18 -12.49 -12.96
C GLU A 29 3.74 -12.43 -11.52
N LEU A 30 2.93 -12.03 -10.53
CA LEU A 30 3.33 -12.03 -9.13
C LEU A 30 3.72 -13.43 -8.63
N LYS A 31 2.97 -14.47 -9.01
CA LYS A 31 3.32 -15.87 -8.71
C LYS A 31 4.65 -16.28 -9.31
N LYS A 32 4.87 -15.98 -10.61
CA LYS A 32 6.13 -16.25 -11.30
C LYS A 32 7.32 -15.56 -10.65
N LYS A 33 7.11 -14.40 -10.03
CA LYS A 33 8.12 -13.66 -9.26
C LYS A 33 8.29 -14.13 -7.80
N GLY A 34 7.60 -15.21 -7.40
CA GLY A 34 7.76 -15.84 -6.09
C GLY A 34 6.80 -15.39 -5.00
N ILE A 35 5.75 -14.63 -5.31
CA ILE A 35 4.67 -14.35 -4.36
C ILE A 35 3.74 -15.56 -4.31
N LEU A 36 3.93 -16.43 -3.30
CA LEU A 36 3.19 -17.70 -3.17
C LEU A 36 2.07 -17.66 -2.12
N ASN A 37 1.94 -16.56 -1.38
CA ASN A 37 0.90 -16.41 -0.36
C ASN A 37 -0.47 -16.20 -1.02
N ASN A 38 -1.32 -17.23 -0.96
CA ASN A 38 -2.65 -17.21 -1.58
C ASN A 38 -3.55 -16.08 -1.08
N ASN A 39 -3.45 -15.66 0.19
CA ASN A 39 -4.23 -14.54 0.71
C ASN A 39 -3.83 -13.21 0.05
N ILE A 40 -2.53 -13.02 -0.23
CA ILE A 40 -2.03 -11.83 -0.93
C ILE A 40 -2.53 -11.86 -2.38
N LEU A 41 -2.37 -12.98 -3.07
CA LEU A 41 -2.84 -13.13 -4.46
C LEU A 41 -4.35 -12.93 -4.58
N ASP A 42 -5.14 -13.43 -3.62
CA ASP A 42 -6.58 -13.21 -3.54
C ASP A 42 -6.93 -11.73 -3.30
N ALA A 43 -6.17 -11.03 -2.45
CA ALA A 43 -6.35 -9.59 -2.26
C ALA A 43 -6.09 -8.82 -3.58
N PHE A 44 -5.02 -9.14 -4.30
CA PHE A 44 -4.73 -8.55 -5.61
C PHE A 44 -5.83 -8.86 -6.64
N ASN A 45 -6.42 -10.05 -6.64
CA ASN A 45 -7.54 -10.40 -7.51
C ASN A 45 -8.81 -9.61 -7.18
N LYS A 46 -9.06 -9.30 -5.92
CA LYS A 46 -10.29 -8.65 -5.46
C LYS A 46 -10.25 -7.13 -5.50
N ILE A 47 -9.07 -6.54 -5.38
CA ILE A 47 -8.92 -5.08 -5.31
C ILE A 47 -8.57 -4.52 -6.69
N PRO A 48 -9.52 -3.84 -7.37
CA PRO A 48 -9.31 -3.33 -8.72
C PRO A 48 -8.36 -2.13 -8.72
N ARG A 49 -7.12 -2.33 -9.21
CA ARG A 49 -6.07 -1.30 -9.17
C ARG A 49 -6.43 -0.06 -9.99
N GLU A 50 -7.24 -0.19 -11.04
CA GLU A 50 -7.69 0.93 -11.87
C GLU A 50 -8.49 2.00 -11.11
N LEU A 51 -9.10 1.68 -9.97
CA LEU A 51 -9.77 2.66 -9.11
C LEU A 51 -8.80 3.64 -8.43
N PHE A 52 -7.53 3.31 -8.38
CA PHE A 52 -6.49 4.02 -7.63
C PHE A 52 -5.50 4.76 -8.53
N VAL A 53 -5.66 4.66 -9.84
CA VAL A 53 -4.84 5.36 -10.83
C VAL A 53 -5.61 6.48 -11.50
N ASN A 54 -4.90 7.46 -12.06
CA ASN A 54 -5.53 8.48 -12.89
C ASN A 54 -6.10 7.84 -14.16
N GLU A 55 -7.26 8.30 -14.64
CA GLU A 55 -7.97 7.76 -15.80
C GLU A 55 -7.07 7.64 -17.05
N LYS A 56 -6.18 8.59 -17.27
CA LYS A 56 -5.20 8.54 -18.39
C LYS A 56 -4.25 7.35 -18.36
N PHE A 57 -4.06 6.71 -17.19
CA PHE A 57 -3.23 5.54 -17.00
C PHE A 57 -4.03 4.25 -16.75
N ALA A 58 -5.36 4.28 -16.89
CA ALA A 58 -6.22 3.13 -16.62
C ALA A 58 -5.82 1.88 -17.41
N ASN A 59 -5.36 2.04 -18.66
CA ASN A 59 -4.88 0.94 -19.49
C ASN A 59 -3.60 0.25 -18.98
N LEU A 60 -2.81 0.96 -18.17
CA LEU A 60 -1.57 0.49 -17.55
C LEU A 60 -1.76 0.02 -16.10
N SER A 61 -2.99 0.09 -15.58
CA SER A 61 -3.24 -0.18 -14.16
C SER A 61 -2.87 -1.58 -13.70
N TYR A 62 -2.82 -2.55 -14.61
CA TYR A 62 -2.44 -3.93 -14.32
C TYR A 62 -1.03 -4.31 -14.78
N GLU A 63 -0.29 -3.35 -15.35
CA GLU A 63 1.13 -3.53 -15.60
C GLU A 63 1.91 -3.52 -14.27
N ASN A 64 2.96 -4.35 -14.18
CA ASN A 64 3.79 -4.44 -12.98
C ASN A 64 4.81 -3.29 -12.92
N ILE A 65 4.33 -2.07 -12.99
CA ILE A 65 5.12 -0.83 -12.95
C ILE A 65 4.51 0.17 -11.96
N PRO A 66 5.32 1.11 -11.41
CA PRO A 66 4.77 2.26 -10.69
C PRO A 66 4.09 3.20 -11.69
N LEU A 67 3.04 3.90 -11.24
CA LEU A 67 2.34 4.89 -12.08
C LEU A 67 2.22 6.22 -11.32
N PRO A 68 2.28 7.37 -12.01
CA PRO A 68 2.13 8.66 -11.37
C PRO A 68 0.68 8.87 -10.90
N ILE A 69 0.56 9.49 -9.72
CA ILE A 69 -0.68 9.99 -9.14
C ILE A 69 -0.56 11.49 -8.86
N ASP A 70 -1.56 12.07 -8.20
CA ASP A 70 -1.52 13.49 -7.82
C ASP A 70 -0.39 13.81 -6.84
N CYS A 71 -0.11 15.11 -6.65
CA CYS A 71 0.90 15.64 -5.72
C CYS A 71 2.33 15.13 -6.02
N GLU A 72 2.64 14.87 -7.29
CA GLU A 72 3.96 14.34 -7.72
C GLU A 72 4.35 13.02 -7.04
N GLN A 73 3.34 12.26 -6.60
CA GLN A 73 3.55 10.96 -6.00
C GLN A 73 3.31 9.83 -7.01
N THR A 74 3.54 8.59 -6.57
CA THR A 74 3.30 7.40 -7.39
C THR A 74 2.51 6.35 -6.63
N ILE A 75 1.66 5.59 -7.33
CA ILE A 75 1.23 4.28 -6.87
C ILE A 75 2.34 3.29 -7.14
N SER A 76 2.81 2.59 -6.13
CA SER A 76 3.97 1.70 -6.21
C SER A 76 3.75 0.53 -7.18
N GLN A 77 4.86 -0.02 -7.68
CA GLN A 77 4.87 -1.25 -8.48
C GLN A 77 4.18 -2.40 -7.73
N PRO A 78 3.24 -3.11 -8.37
CA PRO A 78 2.50 -4.21 -7.74
C PRO A 78 3.38 -5.27 -7.07
N TYR A 79 4.45 -5.70 -7.73
CA TYR A 79 5.38 -6.67 -7.15
C TYR A 79 6.02 -6.17 -5.85
N VAL A 80 6.47 -4.92 -5.83
CA VAL A 80 7.08 -4.34 -4.61
C VAL A 80 6.06 -4.28 -3.47
N VAL A 81 4.82 -3.86 -3.75
CA VAL A 81 3.73 -3.87 -2.76
C VAL A 81 3.47 -5.28 -2.23
N ALA A 82 3.32 -6.27 -3.12
CA ALA A 82 3.07 -7.66 -2.75
C ALA A 82 4.22 -8.22 -1.90
N PHE A 83 5.45 -7.95 -2.29
CA PHE A 83 6.66 -8.40 -1.58
C PHE A 83 6.75 -7.76 -0.19
N MET A 84 6.52 -6.44 -0.08
CA MET A 84 6.52 -5.74 1.21
C MET A 84 5.47 -6.34 2.14
N ILE A 85 4.26 -6.56 1.66
CA ILE A 85 3.17 -7.18 2.44
C ILE A 85 3.54 -8.61 2.85
N ASP A 86 4.12 -9.42 1.95
CA ASP A 86 4.51 -10.81 2.26
C ASP A 86 5.59 -10.89 3.33
N CYS A 87 6.58 -9.97 3.32
CA CYS A 87 7.61 -9.88 4.35
C CYS A 87 7.04 -9.68 5.76
N LEU A 88 5.92 -8.97 5.90
CA LEU A 88 5.30 -8.70 7.19
C LEU A 88 4.61 -9.92 7.79
N LYS A 89 4.31 -10.96 6.99
CA LYS A 89 3.65 -12.21 7.43
C LYS A 89 2.36 -11.96 8.23
N LEU A 90 1.50 -11.11 7.67
CA LEU A 90 0.27 -10.66 8.32
C LEU A 90 -0.71 -11.80 8.59
N LYS A 91 -1.43 -11.68 9.72
CA LYS A 91 -2.55 -12.54 10.11
C LYS A 91 -3.84 -11.72 10.22
N LYS A 92 -4.99 -12.37 10.09
CA LYS A 92 -6.31 -11.71 10.18
C LYS A 92 -6.59 -10.97 11.50
N ILE A 93 -5.85 -11.29 12.56
CA ILE A 93 -5.97 -10.62 13.87
C ILE A 93 -5.08 -9.38 14.01
N ASN A 94 -4.16 -9.14 13.08
CA ASN A 94 -3.18 -8.08 13.19
C ASN A 94 -3.77 -6.68 12.98
N SER A 95 -3.16 -5.68 13.65
CA SER A 95 -3.33 -4.25 13.39
C SER A 95 -2.07 -3.72 12.71
N VAL A 96 -2.25 -3.04 11.59
CA VAL A 96 -1.15 -2.54 10.74
C VAL A 96 -1.20 -1.03 10.65
N LEU A 97 -0.03 -0.38 10.76
CA LEU A 97 0.13 1.04 10.44
C LEU A 97 0.81 1.19 9.09
N GLU A 98 0.20 1.99 8.23
CA GLU A 98 0.75 2.39 6.94
C GLU A 98 1.12 3.87 6.95
N ILE A 99 2.30 4.21 6.45
CA ILE A 99 2.75 5.57 6.22
C ILE A 99 2.86 5.82 4.72
N GLY A 100 2.08 6.79 4.22
CA GLY A 100 1.93 7.07 2.80
C GLY A 100 0.77 6.30 2.18
N THR A 101 -0.46 6.76 2.46
CA THR A 101 -1.69 6.17 1.91
C THR A 101 -1.76 6.28 0.38
N GLY A 102 -1.28 7.42 -0.17
CA GLY A 102 -1.44 7.74 -1.58
C GLY A 102 -2.93 7.76 -1.98
N THR A 103 -3.27 7.10 -3.09
CA THR A 103 -4.67 6.91 -3.51
C THR A 103 -5.37 5.76 -2.78
N GLY A 104 -4.65 4.99 -1.92
CA GLY A 104 -5.22 3.97 -1.04
C GLY A 104 -5.15 2.53 -1.53
N TYR A 105 -4.42 2.22 -2.61
CA TYR A 105 -4.35 0.86 -3.14
C TYR A 105 -3.75 -0.15 -2.15
N GLN A 106 -2.56 0.14 -1.63
CA GLN A 106 -1.90 -0.72 -0.64
C GLN A 106 -2.72 -0.83 0.64
N THR A 107 -3.34 0.27 1.09
CA THR A 107 -4.28 0.26 2.22
C THR A 107 -5.44 -0.72 2.01
N ALA A 108 -6.03 -0.75 0.80
CA ALA A 108 -7.12 -1.66 0.47
C ALA A 108 -6.67 -3.14 0.49
N LEU A 109 -5.47 -3.44 -0.02
CA LEU A 109 -4.88 -4.78 0.07
C LEU A 109 -4.65 -5.19 1.53
N LEU A 110 -4.08 -4.31 2.35
CA LEU A 110 -3.88 -4.53 3.79
C LEU A 110 -5.20 -4.77 4.51
N ALA A 111 -6.24 -3.99 4.19
CA ALA A 111 -7.57 -4.15 4.79
C ALA A 111 -8.20 -5.52 4.50
N HIS A 112 -7.86 -6.13 3.37
CA HIS A 112 -8.27 -7.50 3.04
C HIS A 112 -7.52 -8.56 3.86
N LEU A 113 -6.31 -8.27 4.33
CA LEU A 113 -5.37 -9.22 4.93
C LEU A 113 -5.35 -9.21 6.46
N CYS A 114 -5.74 -8.10 7.11
CA CYS A 114 -5.62 -7.93 8.55
C CYS A 114 -6.93 -7.45 9.21
N LYS A 115 -6.95 -7.41 10.55
CA LYS A 115 -8.12 -6.98 11.34
C LYS A 115 -8.40 -5.50 11.15
N GLN A 116 -7.35 -4.68 11.24
CA GLN A 116 -7.48 -3.22 11.26
C GLN A 116 -6.27 -2.58 10.59
N VAL A 117 -6.52 -1.64 9.69
CA VAL A 117 -5.51 -0.78 9.09
C VAL A 117 -5.63 0.63 9.66
N TYR A 118 -4.49 1.21 9.99
CA TYR A 118 -4.32 2.61 10.29
C TYR A 118 -3.42 3.20 9.24
N THR A 119 -3.82 4.29 8.59
CA THR A 119 -3.06 4.85 7.48
C THR A 119 -2.93 6.36 7.60
N ILE A 120 -1.73 6.89 7.34
CA ILE A 120 -1.40 8.31 7.46
C ILE A 120 -0.99 8.83 6.08
N GLU A 121 -1.64 9.93 5.68
CA GLU A 121 -1.31 10.66 4.45
C GLU A 121 -1.04 12.13 4.76
N ILE A 122 0.00 12.70 4.15
CA ILE A 122 0.38 14.09 4.36
C ILE A 122 -0.37 15.05 3.42
N PHE A 123 -0.73 14.60 2.22
CA PHE A 123 -1.42 15.38 1.21
C PHE A 123 -2.94 15.24 1.36
N SER A 124 -3.62 16.36 1.64
CA SER A 124 -5.09 16.37 1.81
C SER A 124 -5.84 15.88 0.58
N LYS A 125 -5.34 16.16 -0.63
CA LYS A 125 -5.92 15.68 -1.90
C LYS A 125 -5.91 14.15 -1.97
N LEU A 126 -4.77 13.52 -1.71
CA LEU A 126 -4.61 12.06 -1.73
C LEU A 126 -5.40 11.39 -0.59
N TYR A 127 -5.35 11.98 0.62
CA TYR A 127 -6.14 11.52 1.76
C TYR A 127 -7.64 11.44 1.43
N ASN A 128 -8.20 12.49 0.82
CA ASN A 128 -9.60 12.53 0.44
C ASN A 128 -9.91 11.51 -0.67
N GLN A 129 -9.03 11.39 -1.67
CA GLN A 129 -9.17 10.42 -2.75
C GLN A 129 -9.17 8.98 -2.23
N ALA A 130 -8.25 8.65 -1.32
CA ALA A 130 -8.18 7.33 -0.68
C ALA A 130 -9.48 6.99 0.06
N LYS A 131 -10.03 7.92 0.85
CA LYS A 131 -11.31 7.70 1.54
C LYS A 131 -12.45 7.40 0.58
N ILE A 132 -12.54 8.13 -0.54
CA ILE A 132 -13.55 7.89 -1.58
C ILE A 132 -13.37 6.49 -2.17
N ASN A 133 -12.15 6.09 -2.50
CA ASN A 133 -11.86 4.79 -3.08
C ASN A 133 -12.22 3.65 -2.11
N HIS A 134 -11.82 3.77 -0.84
CA HIS A 134 -12.14 2.79 0.19
C HIS A 134 -13.65 2.68 0.45
N HIS A 135 -14.37 3.80 0.43
CA HIS A 135 -15.83 3.80 0.54
C HIS A 135 -16.51 3.09 -0.64
N LYS A 136 -16.05 3.31 -1.88
CA LYS A 136 -16.53 2.59 -3.08
C LYS A 136 -16.37 1.08 -2.94
N LEU A 137 -15.29 0.62 -2.31
CA LEU A 137 -15.01 -0.79 -2.03
C LEU A 137 -15.67 -1.31 -0.74
N LYS A 138 -16.44 -0.47 -0.04
CA LYS A 138 -17.12 -0.80 1.22
C LYS A 138 -16.18 -1.34 2.31
N LEU A 139 -14.92 -0.89 2.33
CA LEU A 139 -13.94 -1.28 3.35
C LEU A 139 -14.24 -0.55 4.66
N LYS A 140 -14.43 -1.30 5.76
CA LYS A 140 -14.88 -0.76 7.06
C LYS A 140 -13.78 -0.80 8.14
N ASN A 141 -12.67 -1.46 7.88
CA ASN A 141 -11.60 -1.70 8.84
C ASN A 141 -10.37 -0.80 8.59
N ILE A 142 -10.59 0.44 8.13
CA ILE A 142 -9.53 1.40 7.85
C ILE A 142 -9.76 2.67 8.68
N ASN A 143 -8.75 3.06 9.46
CA ASN A 143 -8.68 4.36 10.14
C ASN A 143 -7.73 5.28 9.35
N HIS A 144 -8.25 6.41 8.90
CA HIS A 144 -7.47 7.38 8.14
C HIS A 144 -7.04 8.54 9.02
N MET A 145 -5.82 9.02 8.85
CA MET A 145 -5.31 10.24 9.46
C MET A 145 -4.62 11.11 8.42
N LEU A 146 -5.03 12.37 8.34
CA LEU A 146 -4.30 13.40 7.61
C LEU A 146 -3.21 13.97 8.53
N GLY A 147 -1.95 13.78 8.16
CA GLY A 147 -0.84 14.23 9.01
C GLY A 147 0.53 13.77 8.56
N ASN A 148 1.53 14.12 9.36
CA ASN A 148 2.91 13.72 9.13
C ASN A 148 3.18 12.32 9.70
N GLY A 149 3.47 11.35 8.83
CA GLY A 149 3.72 9.96 9.19
C GLY A 149 4.94 9.73 10.10
N ILE A 150 5.92 10.64 10.11
CA ILE A 150 7.08 10.57 11.01
C ILE A 150 6.65 10.61 12.48
N ASN A 151 5.54 11.28 12.77
CA ASN A 151 5.00 11.39 14.13
C ASN A 151 4.27 10.13 14.60
N GLY A 152 4.07 9.15 13.73
CA GLY A 152 3.30 7.96 14.02
C GLY A 152 1.80 8.25 14.21
N TRP A 153 1.10 7.27 14.76
CA TRP A 153 -0.33 7.42 15.08
C TRP A 153 -0.51 8.23 16.37
N ASN A 154 -1.56 9.05 16.42
CA ASN A 154 -1.79 10.01 17.51
C ASN A 154 -2.35 9.42 18.83
N LYS A 155 -2.45 8.11 18.92
CA LYS A 155 -2.91 7.37 20.12
C LYS A 155 -1.86 6.34 20.53
N ASN A 156 -1.86 5.95 21.80
CA ASN A 156 -0.98 4.89 22.32
C ASN A 156 -1.43 3.51 21.83
N ILE A 157 -1.31 3.27 20.52
CA ILE A 157 -1.63 1.99 19.88
C ILE A 157 -0.31 1.32 19.50
N LEU A 158 -0.17 0.04 19.84
CA LEU A 158 0.92 -0.80 19.38
C LEU A 158 0.47 -1.62 18.17
N PHE A 159 1.30 -1.63 17.14
CA PHE A 159 1.03 -2.31 15.87
C PHE A 159 1.79 -3.64 15.76
N ASP A 160 1.16 -4.62 15.13
CA ASP A 160 1.80 -5.88 14.80
C ASP A 160 2.77 -5.72 13.61
N ALA A 161 2.47 -4.79 12.71
CA ALA A 161 3.33 -4.46 11.58
C ALA A 161 3.20 -2.98 11.18
N ILE A 162 4.28 -2.45 10.60
CA ILE A 162 4.33 -1.10 10.03
C ILE A 162 4.90 -1.20 8.62
N ILE A 163 4.26 -0.52 7.66
CA ILE A 163 4.72 -0.42 6.28
C ILE A 163 4.88 1.06 5.91
N ILE A 164 6.05 1.44 5.40
CA ILE A 164 6.34 2.82 5.01
C ILE A 164 6.56 2.86 3.50
N SER A 165 5.73 3.61 2.78
CA SER A 165 5.74 3.73 1.33
C SER A 165 6.46 5.00 0.85
N ALA A 166 7.43 5.46 1.62
CA ALA A 166 8.29 6.60 1.30
C ALA A 166 9.71 6.35 1.85
N THR A 167 10.74 6.84 1.16
CA THR A 167 12.14 6.60 1.55
C THR A 167 12.58 7.53 2.67
N THR A 168 13.37 6.99 3.60
CA THR A 168 13.94 7.71 4.73
C THR A 168 15.37 7.23 5.02
N GLU A 169 16.21 8.06 5.63
CA GLU A 169 17.59 7.70 6.00
C GLU A 169 17.62 6.71 7.19
N SER A 170 16.63 6.81 8.08
CA SER A 170 16.48 5.91 9.23
C SER A 170 14.99 5.74 9.56
N CYS A 171 14.62 4.62 10.17
CA CYS A 171 13.26 4.43 10.66
C CYS A 171 12.95 5.43 11.78
N PRO A 172 11.87 6.23 11.69
CA PRO A 172 11.50 7.18 12.74
C PRO A 172 11.29 6.50 14.10
N ASN A 173 11.87 7.07 15.17
CA ASN A 173 11.82 6.47 16.52
C ASN A 173 10.39 6.25 17.01
N LYS A 174 9.46 7.15 16.74
CA LYS A 174 8.04 7.02 17.12
C LYS A 174 7.37 5.80 16.49
N LEU A 175 7.80 5.40 15.28
CA LEU A 175 7.30 4.20 14.63
C LEU A 175 7.89 2.94 15.27
N LEU A 176 9.19 2.97 15.64
CA LEU A 176 9.84 1.89 16.38
C LEU A 176 9.21 1.67 17.76
N GLU A 177 8.86 2.76 18.46
CA GLU A 177 8.19 2.72 19.77
C GLU A 177 6.79 2.12 19.66
N SER A 178 6.04 2.45 18.60
CA SER A 178 4.68 1.96 18.38
C SER A 178 4.60 0.52 17.84
N LEU A 179 5.73 -0.15 17.64
CA LEU A 179 5.79 -1.54 17.19
C LEU A 179 5.79 -2.50 18.39
N LYS A 180 4.95 -3.54 18.36
CA LYS A 180 4.96 -4.63 19.35
C LYS A 180 6.26 -5.42 19.31
N ASN A 181 6.63 -6.09 20.39
CA ASN A 181 7.66 -7.13 20.36
C ASN A 181 7.21 -8.25 19.40
N GLY A 182 8.12 -8.76 18.57
CA GLY A 182 7.83 -9.68 17.46
C GLY A 182 7.20 -9.00 16.23
N GLY A 183 6.88 -7.70 16.32
CA GLY A 183 6.35 -6.94 15.20
C GLY A 183 7.41 -6.59 14.17
N LYS A 184 6.97 -6.26 12.94
CA LYS A 184 7.86 -5.98 11.81
C LYS A 184 7.60 -4.62 11.18
N ILE A 185 8.67 -3.95 10.79
CA ILE A 185 8.62 -2.74 9.96
C ILE A 185 9.31 -3.03 8.63
N ILE A 186 8.69 -2.63 7.53
CA ILE A 186 9.32 -2.65 6.21
C ILE A 186 9.28 -1.25 5.62
N PHE A 187 10.43 -0.79 5.12
CA PHE A 187 10.59 0.55 4.58
C PHE A 187 11.76 0.65 3.61
N PRO A 188 11.70 1.56 2.61
CA PRO A 188 12.83 1.91 1.77
C PRO A 188 13.77 2.84 2.54
N LYS A 189 15.03 2.40 2.73
CA LYS A 189 16.09 3.20 3.33
C LYS A 189 16.95 3.86 2.26
N LYS A 190 17.15 5.16 2.38
CA LYS A 190 18.07 5.94 1.56
C LYS A 190 19.48 5.82 2.12
N TYR A 191 20.44 5.47 1.27
CA TYR A 191 21.88 5.45 1.60
C TYR A 191 22.59 6.68 1.03
N ASP A 192 22.25 7.04 -0.23
CA ASP A 192 22.76 8.21 -0.95
C ASP A 192 21.72 8.71 -1.96
N PHE A 193 22.11 9.57 -2.91
CA PHE A 193 21.19 10.15 -3.89
C PHE A 193 20.58 9.11 -4.86
N GLU A 194 21.30 8.03 -5.15
CA GLU A 194 20.91 7.03 -6.13
C GLU A 194 20.47 5.72 -5.50
N THR A 195 20.99 5.39 -4.32
CA THR A 195 20.84 4.10 -3.69
C THR A 195 19.76 4.11 -2.61
N GLN A 196 18.72 3.35 -2.85
CA GLN A 196 17.69 3.03 -1.85
C GLN A 196 17.53 1.52 -1.77
N LYS A 197 17.52 0.97 -0.55
CA LYS A 197 17.30 -0.47 -0.32
C LYS A 197 16.09 -0.70 0.57
N LEU A 198 15.32 -1.72 0.23
CA LEU A 198 14.22 -2.14 1.07
C LEU A 198 14.76 -2.83 2.31
N ILE A 199 14.33 -2.37 3.48
CA ILE A 199 14.77 -2.87 4.79
C ILE A 199 13.58 -3.51 5.51
N LEU A 200 13.79 -4.73 6.00
CA LEU A 200 12.90 -5.38 6.95
C LEU A 200 13.56 -5.33 8.33
N LEU A 201 12.82 -4.81 9.30
CA LEU A 201 13.22 -4.74 10.70
C LEU A 201 12.21 -5.51 11.54
N GLU A 202 12.70 -6.40 12.41
CA GLU A 202 11.89 -7.15 13.38
C GLU A 202 12.29 -6.74 14.79
N LYS A 203 11.31 -6.31 15.60
CA LYS A 203 11.53 -5.91 17.00
C LYS A 203 11.54 -7.14 17.90
N ILE A 204 12.67 -7.44 18.49
CA ILE A 204 12.79 -8.55 19.46
C ILE A 204 12.33 -8.09 20.86
N ASN A 205 12.81 -6.92 21.29
CA ASN A 205 12.37 -6.25 22.52
C ASN A 205 12.61 -4.72 22.40
N LYS A 206 12.41 -3.97 23.48
CA LYS A 206 12.48 -2.50 23.50
C LYS A 206 13.76 -1.95 22.84
N ASN A 207 14.91 -2.62 23.01
CA ASN A 207 16.22 -2.11 22.60
C ASN A 207 16.92 -3.00 21.54
N LYS A 208 16.28 -4.07 21.07
CA LYS A 208 16.90 -5.02 20.15
C LYS A 208 16.02 -5.27 18.92
N TYR A 209 16.64 -5.06 17.77
CA TYR A 209 16.02 -5.27 16.46
C TYR A 209 16.92 -6.17 15.61
N ILE A 210 16.31 -7.02 14.80
CA ILE A 210 16.97 -7.74 13.72
C ILE A 210 16.66 -7.00 12.44
N THR A 211 17.68 -6.65 11.68
CA THR A 211 17.54 -5.90 10.42
C THR A 211 18.02 -6.75 9.26
N LYS A 212 17.22 -6.82 8.21
CA LYS A 212 17.57 -7.49 6.95
C LYS A 212 17.48 -6.48 5.81
N THR A 213 18.58 -6.32 5.08
CA THR A 213 18.61 -5.59 3.80
C THR A 213 18.14 -6.54 2.70
N LEU A 214 17.21 -6.08 1.87
CA LEU A 214 16.59 -6.89 0.83
C LEU A 214 17.19 -6.52 -0.54
N PHE A 215 16.47 -5.76 -1.35
CA PHE A 215 16.90 -5.40 -2.70
C PHE A 215 16.73 -3.90 -2.95
N ASP A 216 17.28 -3.44 -4.07
CA ASP A 216 17.23 -2.04 -4.47
C ASP A 216 15.81 -1.65 -4.90
N VAL A 217 15.39 -0.47 -4.48
CA VAL A 217 14.07 0.10 -4.77
C VAL A 217 14.19 1.58 -5.07
N ARG A 218 13.12 2.18 -5.59
CA ARG A 218 13.01 3.63 -5.73
C ARG A 218 11.65 4.12 -5.25
N PHE A 219 11.68 4.96 -4.23
CA PHE A 219 10.50 5.58 -3.61
C PHE A 219 10.67 7.09 -3.51
N VAL A 220 9.53 7.78 -3.43
CA VAL A 220 9.49 9.21 -3.09
C VAL A 220 9.97 9.45 -1.66
N PRO A 221 10.52 10.64 -1.33
CA PRO A 221 10.98 10.94 0.01
C PRO A 221 9.85 10.96 1.05
N LEU A 222 10.14 10.52 2.28
CA LEU A 222 9.28 10.73 3.44
C LEU A 222 9.37 12.20 3.87
N LEU A 223 8.29 12.94 3.70
CA LEU A 223 8.24 14.37 3.97
C LEU A 223 8.05 14.66 5.46
N ASN A 224 8.75 15.69 5.96
CA ASN A 224 8.67 16.12 7.36
C ASN A 224 7.68 17.27 7.60
N LYS A 225 7.28 18.01 6.56
CA LYS A 225 6.32 19.13 6.66
C LYS A 225 5.16 18.90 5.68
N LYS A 226 3.97 19.39 6.05
CA LYS A 226 2.88 19.53 5.06
C LYS A 226 3.42 20.42 3.94
N SER A 227 3.48 19.89 2.72
CA SER A 227 3.52 20.74 1.55
C SER A 227 2.17 21.45 1.50
N THR A 228 2.20 22.75 1.65
CA THR A 228 1.04 23.65 1.49
C THR A 228 0.47 23.54 0.09
#